data_47292f08f7478f9f4574f50688b880e9
#
_entry.id   47292f08f7478f9f4574f50688b880e9
#
_cell.length_a   1.000
_cell.length_b   1.000
_cell.length_c   1.000
_cell.angle_alpha   90.00
_cell.angle_beta   90.00
_cell.angle_gamma   90.00
#
_symmetry.space_group_name_H-M   'P 1'
#
loop_
_entity.id
_entity.type
_entity.pdbx_description
1 polymer ?
#
loop_
_entity_poly.entity_id
_entity_poly.type
_entity_poly.pdbx_seq_one_letter_code
_entity_poly.pdbx_strand_id
1 'polypeptide(L)'
;MTVQINYINSGLTKTLRNLVLFVDERFNISGLKKHLSTNEFSYISDLLKTNDLKKELIVFEVNSKKKIILISIKKDLKAFEAENLGAKFFTQINFGEKNQYFVNTDTITSKIENFVGYFLHGLKLKSYEFDIYKSKKKSRFISINVSGSKNKISNQKQLGFKALEEGTFFARDLVSE
;
A
#
# COMPACT_ATOMS: atom_id res chain seq x y z
N MET A 1 5.37 13.22 -10.25
CA MET A 1 5.15 12.79 -8.84
C MET A 1 6.16 11.71 -8.47
N THR A 2 6.71 11.72 -7.24
CA THR A 2 7.76 10.75 -6.84
C THR A 2 7.23 9.83 -5.75
N VAL A 3 7.19 8.52 -6.03
CA VAL A 3 6.93 7.48 -5.03
C VAL A 3 8.22 6.74 -4.73
N GLN A 4 8.67 6.80 -3.48
CA GLN A 4 9.83 6.08 -2.99
C GLN A 4 9.39 4.87 -2.17
N ILE A 5 9.92 3.70 -2.49
CA ILE A 5 9.69 2.47 -1.74
C ILE A 5 10.96 2.14 -0.96
N ASN A 6 10.83 1.99 0.36
CA ASN A 6 11.92 1.65 1.27
C ASN A 6 11.58 0.33 1.97
N TYR A 7 12.51 -0.61 1.96
CA TYR A 7 12.40 -1.85 2.71
C TYR A 7 13.14 -1.68 4.04
N ILE A 8 12.38 -1.76 5.15
CA ILE A 8 12.94 -1.56 6.50
C ILE A 8 12.97 -2.88 7.27
N ASN A 9 14.09 -3.14 7.94
CA ASN A 9 14.28 -4.35 8.73
C ASN A 9 13.81 -4.21 10.19
N SER A 10 13.51 -3.00 10.63
CA SER A 10 13.00 -2.73 11.97
C SER A 10 11.50 -3.07 12.08
N GLY A 11 11.09 -3.66 13.20
CA GLY A 11 9.69 -3.89 13.49
C GLY A 11 8.88 -2.58 13.50
N LEU A 12 7.64 -2.65 13.02
CA LEU A 12 6.73 -1.50 13.07
C LEU A 12 6.30 -1.21 14.49
N THR A 13 6.44 0.03 14.93
CA THR A 13 5.95 0.50 16.22
C THR A 13 4.47 0.90 16.12
N LYS A 14 3.71 0.75 17.21
CA LYS A 14 2.29 1.15 17.28
C LYS A 14 2.07 2.66 17.14
N THR A 15 3.14 3.45 17.21
CA THR A 15 3.11 4.91 17.14
C THR A 15 3.17 5.49 15.72
N LEU A 16 3.28 4.63 14.70
CA LEU A 16 3.37 5.07 13.30
C LEU A 16 2.10 5.80 12.84
N ARG A 17 2.28 6.80 11.98
CA ARG A 17 1.19 7.70 11.54
C ARG A 17 0.21 7.04 10.58
N ASN A 18 0.69 6.51 9.46
CA ASN A 18 -0.17 5.90 8.45
C ASN A 18 0.22 4.42 8.32
N LEU A 19 -0.61 3.55 8.86
CA LEU A 19 -0.34 2.11 8.91
C LEU A 19 -1.24 1.38 7.90
N VAL A 20 -0.64 0.55 7.06
CA VAL A 20 -1.33 -0.29 6.08
C VAL A 20 -1.25 -1.74 6.53
N LEU A 21 -2.41 -2.34 6.72
CA LEU A 21 -2.58 -3.72 7.19
C LEU A 21 -3.48 -4.49 6.21
N PHE A 22 -3.20 -5.77 6.08
CA PHE A 22 -3.97 -6.66 5.22
C PHE A 22 -4.86 -7.57 6.05
N VAL A 23 -6.06 -7.82 5.55
CA VAL A 23 -7.09 -8.66 6.17
C VAL A 23 -7.71 -9.60 5.15
N ASP A 24 -8.48 -10.56 5.60
CA ASP A 24 -9.27 -11.42 4.71
C ASP A 24 -10.49 -10.68 4.11
N GLU A 25 -11.21 -11.34 3.21
CA GLU A 25 -12.42 -10.82 2.54
C GLU A 25 -13.53 -10.41 3.50
N ARG A 26 -13.53 -10.93 4.73
CA ARG A 26 -14.53 -10.64 5.76
C ARG A 26 -14.09 -9.53 6.70
N PHE A 27 -12.95 -8.91 6.44
CA PHE A 27 -12.34 -7.92 7.32
C PHE A 27 -12.13 -8.41 8.75
N ASN A 28 -11.70 -9.67 8.90
CA ASN A 28 -11.36 -10.22 10.20
C ASN A 28 -10.08 -9.59 10.72
N ILE A 29 -10.20 -8.79 11.78
CA ILE A 29 -9.09 -8.06 12.40
C ILE A 29 -8.48 -8.73 13.61
N SER A 30 -8.93 -9.95 13.98
CA SER A 30 -8.46 -10.63 15.19
C SER A 30 -6.94 -10.79 15.26
N GLY A 31 -6.30 -11.06 14.11
CA GLY A 31 -4.84 -11.17 13.98
C GLY A 31 -4.09 -9.85 14.10
N LEU A 32 -4.79 -8.71 14.04
CA LEU A 32 -4.18 -7.38 14.07
C LEU A 32 -3.96 -6.83 15.49
N LYS A 33 -4.45 -7.49 16.55
CA LYS A 33 -4.30 -7.05 17.95
C LYS A 33 -2.86 -6.73 18.35
N LYS A 34 -1.89 -7.49 17.82
CA LYS A 34 -0.46 -7.26 18.10
C LYS A 34 0.12 -6.02 17.41
N HIS A 35 -0.53 -5.51 16.37
CA HIS A 35 -0.08 -4.37 15.58
C HIS A 35 -0.80 -3.06 15.92
N LEU A 36 -1.89 -3.14 16.68
CA LEU A 36 -2.74 -2.01 17.07
C LEU A 36 -2.74 -1.85 18.60
N SER A 37 -2.96 -0.63 19.06
CA SER A 37 -3.29 -0.39 20.47
C SER A 37 -4.70 -0.89 20.77
N THR A 38 -5.02 -1.11 22.05
CA THR A 38 -6.36 -1.56 22.46
C THR A 38 -7.45 -0.61 22.01
N ASN A 39 -7.22 0.70 22.12
CA ASN A 39 -8.18 1.72 21.73
C ASN A 39 -8.40 1.75 20.21
N GLU A 40 -7.33 1.64 19.42
CA GLU A 40 -7.42 1.58 17.96
C GLU A 40 -8.13 0.32 17.49
N PHE A 41 -7.85 -0.82 18.12
CA PHE A 41 -8.51 -2.07 17.80
C PHE A 41 -10.02 -2.00 18.08
N SER A 42 -10.42 -1.47 19.25
CA SER A 42 -11.83 -1.29 19.60
C SER A 42 -12.52 -0.33 18.63
N TYR A 43 -11.91 0.84 18.36
CA TYR A 43 -12.43 1.83 17.42
C TYR A 43 -12.67 1.25 16.03
N ILE A 44 -11.68 0.53 15.47
CA ILE A 44 -11.83 -0.09 14.14
C ILE A 44 -12.89 -1.19 14.17
N SER A 45 -12.90 -2.03 15.23
CA SER A 45 -13.90 -3.09 15.39
C SER A 45 -15.33 -2.56 15.37
N ASP A 46 -15.56 -1.42 16.04
CA ASP A 46 -16.89 -0.81 16.08
C ASP A 46 -17.28 -0.19 14.74
N LEU A 47 -16.35 0.49 14.08
CA LEU A 47 -16.61 1.06 12.76
C LEU A 47 -16.83 -0.01 11.68
N LEU A 48 -16.17 -1.16 11.74
CA LEU A 48 -16.37 -2.25 10.79
C LEU A 48 -17.80 -2.82 10.85
N LYS A 49 -18.50 -2.74 11.98
CA LYS A 49 -19.91 -3.18 12.11
C LYS A 49 -20.86 -2.36 11.27
N THR A 50 -20.51 -1.11 10.97
CA THR A 50 -21.35 -0.14 10.24
C THR A 50 -20.84 0.18 8.84
N ASN A 51 -19.63 -0.27 8.49
CA ASN A 51 -19.02 -0.02 7.19
C ASN A 51 -19.52 -1.00 6.12
N ASP A 52 -19.48 -0.52 4.86
CA ASP A 52 -19.70 -1.36 3.69
C ASP A 52 -18.48 -2.23 3.43
N LEU A 53 -18.54 -3.49 3.85
CA LEU A 53 -17.47 -4.47 3.69
C LEU A 53 -17.32 -5.00 2.24
N LYS A 54 -18.11 -4.50 1.28
CA LYS A 54 -17.90 -4.80 -0.16
C LYS A 54 -16.69 -4.05 -0.73
N LYS A 55 -16.23 -3.03 -0.03
CA LYS A 55 -15.03 -2.27 -0.43
C LYS A 55 -13.77 -3.12 -0.14
N GLU A 56 -12.86 -3.15 -1.10
CA GLU A 56 -11.58 -3.85 -0.93
C GLU A 56 -10.58 -3.08 -0.05
N LEU A 57 -10.84 -1.80 0.21
CA LEU A 57 -9.99 -0.94 1.00
C LEU A 57 -10.84 0.01 1.85
N ILE A 58 -10.52 0.11 3.15
CA ILE A 58 -11.18 1.00 4.10
C ILE A 58 -10.10 1.81 4.84
N VAL A 59 -10.28 3.13 4.87
CA VAL A 59 -9.41 4.07 5.58
C VAL A 59 -10.08 4.50 6.87
N PHE A 60 -9.41 4.30 8.00
CA PHE A 60 -9.83 4.75 9.31
C PHE A 60 -8.95 5.93 9.74
N GLU A 61 -9.56 7.08 9.95
CA GLU A 61 -8.88 8.24 10.50
C GLU A 61 -8.95 8.19 12.03
N VAL A 62 -7.87 7.72 12.66
CA VAL A 62 -7.79 7.60 14.12
C VAL A 62 -7.68 8.98 14.78
N ASN A 63 -6.94 9.87 14.15
CA ASN A 63 -6.81 11.28 14.51
C ASN A 63 -6.23 12.07 13.32
N SER A 64 -6.04 13.38 13.50
CA SER A 64 -5.50 14.27 12.46
C SER A 64 -4.11 13.87 11.91
N LYS A 65 -3.37 13.01 12.63
CA LYS A 65 -2.00 12.62 12.29
C LYS A 65 -1.87 11.14 11.96
N LYS A 66 -2.88 10.31 12.27
CA LYS A 66 -2.79 8.85 12.13
C LYS A 66 -3.98 8.28 11.37
N LYS A 67 -3.66 7.52 10.32
CA LYS A 67 -4.62 6.73 9.56
C LYS A 67 -4.24 5.25 9.63
N ILE A 68 -5.23 4.39 9.71
CA ILE A 68 -5.08 2.95 9.58
C ILE A 68 -5.86 2.53 8.35
N ILE A 69 -5.19 1.87 7.42
CA ILE A 69 -5.75 1.45 6.15
C ILE A 69 -5.81 -0.07 6.15
N LEU A 70 -7.01 -0.60 6.05
CA LEU A 70 -7.22 -2.04 5.90
C LEU A 70 -7.44 -2.36 4.43
N ILE A 71 -6.70 -3.33 3.92
CA ILE A 71 -6.80 -3.83 2.56
C ILE A 71 -7.23 -5.29 2.61
N SER A 72 -8.38 -5.56 2.03
CA SER A 72 -8.94 -6.91 1.94
C SER A 72 -8.26 -7.72 0.85
N ILE A 73 -7.85 -8.94 1.19
CA ILE A 73 -7.21 -9.89 0.27
C ILE A 73 -8.09 -11.13 0.12
N LYS A 74 -8.47 -11.44 -1.11
CA LYS A 74 -9.17 -12.68 -1.45
C LYS A 74 -8.26 -13.89 -1.28
N LYS A 75 -8.83 -15.02 -0.89
CA LYS A 75 -8.08 -16.27 -0.67
C LYS A 75 -7.33 -16.73 -1.93
N ASP A 76 -7.98 -16.67 -3.08
CA ASP A 76 -7.46 -17.14 -4.37
C ASP A 76 -7.11 -15.98 -5.31
N LEU A 77 -6.51 -14.92 -4.74
CA LEU A 77 -6.09 -13.72 -5.47
C LEU A 77 -5.05 -14.06 -6.54
N LYS A 78 -5.20 -13.46 -7.72
CA LYS A 78 -4.22 -13.54 -8.81
C LYS A 78 -3.25 -12.36 -8.81
N ALA A 79 -2.13 -12.48 -9.52
CA ALA A 79 -1.10 -11.45 -9.59
C ALA A 79 -1.64 -10.08 -10.04
N PHE A 80 -2.43 -10.05 -11.11
CA PHE A 80 -3.03 -8.81 -11.62
C PHE A 80 -4.04 -8.18 -10.64
N GLU A 81 -4.71 -8.98 -9.81
CA GLU A 81 -5.61 -8.45 -8.77
C GLU A 81 -4.80 -7.80 -7.63
N ALA A 82 -3.62 -8.36 -7.29
CA ALA A 82 -2.70 -7.73 -6.35
C ALA A 82 -2.17 -6.38 -6.88
N GLU A 83 -1.84 -6.30 -8.17
CA GLU A 83 -1.49 -5.04 -8.83
C GLU A 83 -2.64 -4.03 -8.79
N ASN A 84 -3.86 -4.47 -9.08
CA ASN A 84 -5.05 -3.63 -8.99
C ASN A 84 -5.30 -3.10 -7.57
N LEU A 85 -5.07 -3.92 -6.53
CA LEU A 85 -5.14 -3.45 -5.14
C LEU A 85 -4.10 -2.37 -4.84
N GLY A 86 -2.88 -2.51 -5.35
CA GLY A 86 -1.84 -1.49 -5.24
C GLY A 86 -2.21 -0.19 -5.93
N ALA A 87 -2.79 -0.27 -7.12
CA ALA A 87 -3.30 0.90 -7.85
C ALA A 87 -4.47 1.57 -7.12
N LYS A 88 -5.42 0.79 -6.57
CA LYS A 88 -6.52 1.31 -5.75
C LYS A 88 -6.02 1.98 -4.47
N PHE A 89 -5.05 1.37 -3.79
CA PHE A 89 -4.42 1.97 -2.62
C PHE A 89 -3.82 3.33 -2.97
N PHE A 90 -3.10 3.43 -4.08
CA PHE A 90 -2.52 4.69 -4.52
C PHE A 90 -3.57 5.78 -4.73
N THR A 91 -4.74 5.46 -5.27
CA THR A 91 -5.83 6.45 -5.49
C THR A 91 -6.48 6.92 -4.19
N GLN A 92 -6.39 6.15 -3.12
CA GLN A 92 -7.01 6.45 -1.81
C GLN A 92 -6.07 7.19 -0.85
N ILE A 93 -4.76 7.19 -1.11
CA ILE A 93 -3.81 7.91 -0.26
C ILE A 93 -3.84 9.40 -0.58
N ASN A 94 -3.97 10.22 0.47
CA ASN A 94 -3.97 11.67 0.33
C ASN A 94 -2.57 12.18 0.00
N PHE A 95 -2.49 12.98 -1.04
CA PHE A 95 -1.29 13.64 -1.52
C PHE A 95 -1.04 14.95 -0.78
N GLY A 96 -0.47 14.85 0.42
CA GLY A 96 0.11 16.03 1.11
C GLY A 96 1.58 16.23 0.72
N GLU A 97 2.21 17.28 1.23
CA GLU A 97 3.61 17.61 0.89
C GLU A 97 4.61 16.52 1.33
N LYS A 98 4.34 15.79 2.44
CA LYS A 98 5.19 14.69 2.93
C LYS A 98 4.32 13.59 3.56
N ASN A 99 3.88 12.63 2.76
CA ASN A 99 3.12 11.50 3.26
C ASN A 99 3.99 10.25 3.35
N GLN A 100 4.04 9.65 4.55
CA GLN A 100 4.69 8.37 4.79
C GLN A 100 3.64 7.32 5.14
N TYR A 101 3.73 6.17 4.50
CA TYR A 101 2.89 5.00 4.76
C TYR A 101 3.78 3.83 5.15
N PHE A 102 3.32 3.05 6.13
CA PHE A 102 4.02 1.88 6.63
C PHE A 102 3.21 0.63 6.31
N VAL A 103 3.71 -0.17 5.39
CA VAL A 103 3.07 -1.41 4.94
C VAL A 103 3.60 -2.57 5.75
N ASN A 104 2.72 -3.23 6.50
CA ASN A 104 3.08 -4.38 7.33
C ASN A 104 2.83 -5.69 6.57
N THR A 105 3.88 -6.32 6.09
CA THR A 105 3.81 -7.56 5.33
C THR A 105 3.49 -8.79 6.18
N ASP A 106 3.66 -8.73 7.49
CA ASP A 106 3.33 -9.85 8.39
C ASP A 106 1.82 -10.08 8.54
N THR A 107 1.00 -9.12 8.10
CA THR A 107 -0.47 -9.23 8.11
C THR A 107 -1.04 -9.84 6.82
N ILE A 108 -0.20 -10.11 5.82
CA ILE A 108 -0.61 -10.70 4.55
C ILE A 108 -0.98 -12.17 4.75
N THR A 109 -2.21 -12.53 4.38
CA THR A 109 -2.75 -13.89 4.43
C THR A 109 -2.82 -14.57 3.08
N SER A 110 -2.47 -13.86 2.00
CA SER A 110 -2.46 -14.41 0.64
C SER A 110 -1.43 -15.54 0.49
N LYS A 111 -1.79 -16.53 -0.32
CA LYS A 111 -0.90 -17.63 -0.72
C LYS A 111 -0.09 -17.32 -1.98
N ILE A 112 -0.40 -16.21 -2.65
CA ILE A 112 0.31 -15.83 -3.87
C ILE A 112 1.75 -15.45 -3.54
N GLU A 113 2.66 -16.09 -4.24
CA GLU A 113 4.08 -15.76 -4.14
C GLU A 113 4.33 -14.33 -4.62
N ASN A 114 5.12 -13.57 -3.87
CA ASN A 114 5.48 -12.17 -4.19
C ASN A 114 4.30 -11.20 -4.25
N PHE A 115 3.24 -11.44 -3.48
CA PHE A 115 2.12 -10.51 -3.36
C PHE A 115 2.58 -9.05 -3.19
N VAL A 116 3.54 -8.81 -2.28
CA VAL A 116 4.07 -7.46 -2.00
C VAL A 116 4.66 -6.84 -3.27
N GLY A 117 5.37 -7.61 -4.08
CA GLY A 117 5.95 -7.13 -5.33
C GLY A 117 4.88 -6.66 -6.31
N TYR A 118 3.88 -7.48 -6.56
CA TYR A 118 2.75 -7.10 -7.43
C TYR A 118 1.98 -5.89 -6.89
N PHE A 119 1.70 -5.86 -5.59
CA PHE A 119 1.02 -4.74 -4.96
C PHE A 119 1.78 -3.42 -5.14
N LEU A 120 3.09 -3.42 -4.85
CA LEU A 120 3.93 -2.24 -5.01
C LEU A 120 4.12 -1.86 -6.47
N HIS A 121 4.22 -2.84 -7.37
CA HIS A 121 4.28 -2.61 -8.82
C HIS A 121 3.04 -1.88 -9.32
N GLY A 122 1.83 -2.37 -8.98
CA GLY A 122 0.59 -1.71 -9.34
C GLY A 122 0.48 -0.28 -8.79
N LEU A 123 0.92 -0.06 -7.55
CA LEU A 123 1.03 1.27 -6.96
C LEU A 123 1.95 2.19 -7.80
N LYS A 124 3.12 1.70 -8.17
CA LYS A 124 4.10 2.44 -8.99
C LYS A 124 3.55 2.75 -10.37
N LEU A 125 2.96 1.77 -11.06
CA LEU A 125 2.37 1.99 -12.37
C LEU A 125 1.26 3.04 -12.34
N LYS A 126 0.46 3.07 -11.27
CA LYS A 126 -0.60 4.07 -11.08
C LYS A 126 -0.04 5.46 -10.74
N SER A 127 1.15 5.53 -10.14
CA SER A 127 1.80 6.79 -9.77
C SER A 127 2.41 7.56 -10.95
N TYR A 128 2.45 6.95 -12.13
CA TYR A 128 2.97 7.59 -13.33
C TYR A 128 2.17 8.85 -13.67
N GLU A 129 2.86 9.94 -13.89
CA GLU A 129 2.33 11.21 -14.42
C GLU A 129 3.24 11.69 -15.54
N PHE A 130 2.67 11.89 -16.71
CA PHE A 130 3.36 12.58 -17.80
C PHE A 130 3.37 14.08 -17.50
N ASP A 131 4.52 14.64 -17.19
CA ASP A 131 4.66 16.04 -16.75
C ASP A 131 5.76 16.82 -17.49
N ILE A 132 6.22 16.31 -18.64
CA ILE A 132 7.30 16.92 -19.43
C ILE A 132 6.96 18.35 -19.82
N TYR A 133 5.72 18.61 -20.17
CA TYR A 133 5.26 19.94 -20.63
C TYR A 133 4.62 20.80 -19.54
N LYS A 134 4.57 20.34 -18.28
CA LYS A 134 3.99 21.13 -17.18
C LYS A 134 4.96 22.21 -16.71
N SER A 135 4.60 23.48 -16.87
CA SER A 135 5.39 24.63 -16.43
C SER A 135 5.55 24.75 -14.90
N LYS A 136 4.63 24.17 -14.11
CA LYS A 136 4.70 24.11 -12.64
C LYS A 136 4.68 22.65 -12.18
N LYS A 137 5.85 22.08 -11.91
CA LYS A 137 5.97 20.77 -11.29
C LYS A 137 5.70 20.89 -9.80
N LYS A 138 4.51 20.48 -9.33
CA LYS A 138 4.29 20.26 -7.88
C LYS A 138 5.04 18.98 -7.50
N SER A 139 6.16 19.09 -6.81
CA SER A 139 6.87 17.92 -6.28
C SER A 139 6.05 17.32 -5.14
N ARG A 140 5.22 16.34 -5.45
CA ARG A 140 4.54 15.52 -4.46
C ARG A 140 5.42 14.31 -4.18
N PHE A 141 5.70 14.07 -2.91
CA PHE A 141 6.55 12.98 -2.48
C PHE A 141 5.77 12.04 -1.55
N ILE A 142 5.78 10.76 -1.88
CA ILE A 142 5.19 9.71 -1.04
C ILE A 142 6.27 8.70 -0.71
N SER A 143 6.44 8.41 0.57
CA SER A 143 7.33 7.36 1.06
C SER A 143 6.50 6.15 1.49
N ILE A 144 6.75 5.00 0.88
CA ILE A 144 6.17 3.71 1.25
C ILE A 144 7.25 2.88 1.94
N ASN A 145 7.12 2.71 3.25
CA ASN A 145 8.04 1.95 4.07
C ASN A 145 7.47 0.54 4.27
N VAL A 146 8.12 -0.45 3.69
CA VAL A 146 7.69 -1.85 3.75
C VAL A 146 8.46 -2.56 4.85
N SER A 147 7.75 -3.13 5.82
CA SER A 147 8.32 -3.85 6.94
C SER A 147 7.58 -5.15 7.21
N GLY A 148 8.31 -6.12 7.71
CA GLY A 148 7.82 -7.42 8.13
C GLY A 148 8.89 -8.49 8.01
N SER A 149 8.71 -9.60 8.71
CA SER A 149 9.58 -10.77 8.65
C SER A 149 9.13 -11.75 7.57
N LYS A 150 7.84 -11.76 7.28
CA LYS A 150 7.20 -12.63 6.28
C LYS A 150 7.00 -11.89 4.96
N ASN A 151 6.81 -12.65 3.88
CA ASN A 151 6.50 -12.12 2.55
C ASN A 151 7.52 -11.10 2.02
N LYS A 152 8.80 -11.28 2.37
CA LYS A 152 9.88 -10.44 1.84
C LYS A 152 10.09 -10.70 0.36
N ILE A 153 10.34 -9.63 -0.40
CA ILE A 153 10.70 -9.73 -1.80
C ILE A 153 12.23 -9.85 -1.90
N SER A 154 12.73 -10.83 -2.66
CA SER A 154 14.17 -10.94 -2.92
C SER A 154 14.69 -9.75 -3.74
N ASN A 155 15.95 -9.39 -3.57
CA ASN A 155 16.57 -8.28 -4.32
C ASN A 155 16.45 -8.48 -5.84
N GLN A 156 16.60 -9.71 -6.33
CA GLN A 156 16.46 -10.02 -7.75
C GLN A 156 15.05 -9.69 -8.27
N LYS A 157 14.00 -10.03 -7.51
CA LYS A 157 12.62 -9.72 -7.88
C LYS A 157 12.32 -8.21 -7.78
N GLN A 158 12.89 -7.52 -6.79
CA GLN A 158 12.80 -6.05 -6.72
C GLN A 158 13.38 -5.39 -7.98
N LEU A 159 14.55 -5.84 -8.42
CA LEU A 159 15.18 -5.37 -9.66
C LEU A 159 14.32 -5.68 -10.90
N GLY A 160 13.72 -6.87 -10.96
CA GLY A 160 12.80 -7.25 -12.03
C GLY A 160 11.57 -6.33 -12.11
N PHE A 161 10.90 -6.07 -11.00
CA PHE A 161 9.78 -5.11 -10.97
C PHE A 161 10.21 -3.71 -11.36
N LYS A 162 11.37 -3.25 -10.88
CA LYS A 162 11.91 -1.94 -11.24
C LYS A 162 12.16 -1.81 -12.74
N ALA A 163 12.75 -2.83 -13.37
CA ALA A 163 12.97 -2.84 -14.82
C ALA A 163 11.65 -2.79 -15.61
N LEU A 164 10.61 -3.52 -15.16
CA LEU A 164 9.27 -3.47 -15.77
C LEU A 164 8.64 -2.07 -15.63
N GLU A 165 8.78 -1.42 -14.48
CA GLU A 165 8.30 -0.06 -14.24
C GLU A 165 8.98 0.94 -15.17
N GLU A 166 10.32 0.92 -15.24
CA GLU A 166 11.11 1.81 -16.08
C GLU A 166 10.76 1.63 -17.56
N GLY A 167 10.64 0.39 -18.03
CA GLY A 167 10.24 0.09 -19.40
C GLY A 167 8.81 0.56 -19.73
N THR A 168 7.88 0.38 -18.78
CA THR A 168 6.49 0.83 -18.95
C THR A 168 6.41 2.36 -18.97
N PHE A 169 7.14 3.05 -18.12
CA PHE A 169 7.16 4.51 -18.06
C PHE A 169 7.79 5.08 -19.32
N PHE A 170 8.90 4.52 -19.78
CA PHE A 170 9.53 4.90 -21.04
C PHE A 170 8.57 4.75 -22.23
N ALA A 171 7.87 3.61 -22.33
CA ALA A 171 6.89 3.40 -23.39
C ALA A 171 5.72 4.40 -23.32
N ARG A 172 5.24 4.74 -22.11
CA ARG A 172 4.18 5.75 -21.93
C ARG A 172 4.66 7.15 -22.29
N ASP A 173 5.90 7.50 -22.00
CA ASP A 173 6.49 8.78 -22.37
C ASP A 173 6.51 8.92 -23.90
N LEU A 174 6.98 7.88 -24.62
CA LEU A 174 7.04 7.88 -26.09
C LEU A 174 5.67 8.03 -26.79
N VAL A 175 4.61 7.50 -26.18
CA VAL A 175 3.24 7.60 -26.75
C VAL A 175 2.59 8.95 -26.41
N SER A 176 3.09 9.63 -25.39
CA SER A 176 2.53 10.90 -24.90
C SER A 176 3.23 12.14 -25.47
N GLU A 177 4.35 11.96 -26.18
CA GLU A 177 5.02 12.99 -26.97
C GLU A 177 4.28 13.24 -28.29
#